data_f53b070d7a4f2d8bdb653a40350bdb5f
#
_entry.id   f53b070d7a4f2d8bdb653a40350bdb5f
#
_cell.length_a   1.000
_cell.length_b   1.000
_cell.length_c   1.000
_cell.angle_alpha   90.00
_cell.angle_beta   90.00
_cell.angle_gamma   90.00
#
_symmetry.space_group_name_H-M   'P 1'
#
loop_
_entity.id
_entity.type
_entity.pdbx_description
1 polymer ?
#
loop_
_entity_poly.entity_id
_entity_poly.type
_entity_poly.pdbx_seq_one_letter_code
_entity_poly.pdbx_strand_id
1 'polypeptide(L)'
;MKKSFTFLKVSCVAVLLSIMWISEGLAQGLRTSYFMDNVPARLKMNPALQPARGYFNIPAIGAIGLSASSNKLSIDDFIDIIENENDFLNSDKFISRLDNKNTMNIDLTVDIISFGFYSGKGFWTVNLGARSIISASIPKKMFEFARYANIDPDSFEELNTQYDIRDIELHADIFTEIGFGYSRPVTKDLTVGGRVKVLVGLGNLDAKIDQIYANVNTSDISSYQSWKVKTKGRLETSM
;
A
#
# COMPACT_ATOMS: atom_id res chain seq x y z
N MET A 1 -38.49 -27.40 -16.92
CA MET A 1 -37.22 -26.88 -17.48
C MET A 1 -37.08 -25.35 -17.48
N LYS A 2 -38.11 -24.51 -17.67
CA LYS A 2 -37.97 -23.03 -17.64
C LYS A 2 -37.53 -22.43 -16.28
N LYS A 3 -37.99 -22.97 -15.15
CA LYS A 3 -37.66 -22.45 -13.81
C LYS A 3 -36.17 -22.63 -13.41
N SER A 4 -35.50 -23.70 -13.87
CA SER A 4 -34.08 -23.96 -13.60
C SER A 4 -33.16 -22.96 -14.32
N PHE A 5 -33.56 -22.53 -15.52
CA PHE A 5 -32.78 -21.58 -16.31
C PHE A 5 -32.85 -20.15 -15.77
N THR A 6 -33.97 -19.79 -15.13
CA THR A 6 -34.13 -18.48 -14.47
C THR A 6 -33.31 -18.41 -13.17
N PHE A 7 -33.27 -19.51 -12.41
CA PHE A 7 -32.49 -19.60 -11.18
C PHE A 7 -31.00 -19.49 -11.47
N LEU A 8 -30.51 -20.13 -12.54
CA LEU A 8 -29.10 -20.03 -12.94
C LEU A 8 -28.73 -18.60 -13.36
N LYS A 9 -29.60 -17.89 -14.08
CA LYS A 9 -29.36 -16.48 -14.46
C LYS A 9 -29.33 -15.55 -13.25
N VAL A 10 -30.24 -15.71 -12.31
CA VAL A 10 -30.29 -14.91 -11.09
C VAL A 10 -29.06 -15.17 -10.21
N SER A 11 -28.62 -16.43 -10.10
CA SER A 11 -27.42 -16.81 -9.38
C SER A 11 -26.15 -16.21 -10.01
N CYS A 12 -26.03 -16.25 -11.35
CA CYS A 12 -24.92 -15.60 -12.06
C CYS A 12 -24.89 -14.08 -11.86
N VAL A 13 -26.04 -13.42 -11.89
CA VAL A 13 -26.14 -11.97 -11.65
C VAL A 13 -25.80 -11.64 -10.19
N ALA A 14 -26.24 -12.44 -9.22
CA ALA A 14 -25.91 -12.25 -7.81
C ALA A 14 -24.41 -12.44 -7.53
N VAL A 15 -23.78 -13.44 -8.17
CA VAL A 15 -22.32 -13.64 -8.08
C VAL A 15 -21.57 -12.49 -8.75
N LEU A 16 -22.01 -11.98 -9.90
CA LEU A 16 -21.41 -10.82 -10.54
C LEU A 16 -21.55 -9.55 -9.69
N LEU A 17 -22.68 -9.34 -9.06
CA LEU A 17 -22.91 -8.21 -8.16
C LEU A 17 -22.07 -8.32 -6.89
N SER A 18 -21.89 -9.50 -6.32
CA SER A 18 -21.03 -9.69 -5.13
C SER A 18 -19.54 -9.44 -5.44
N ILE A 19 -19.08 -9.75 -6.65
CA ILE A 19 -17.71 -9.46 -7.10
C ILE A 19 -17.47 -7.94 -7.25
N MET A 20 -18.50 -7.17 -7.58
CA MET A 20 -18.39 -5.70 -7.73
C MET A 20 -18.17 -4.98 -6.39
N TRP A 21 -18.52 -5.58 -5.25
CA TRP A 21 -18.36 -4.97 -3.91
C TRP A 21 -16.96 -5.16 -3.30
N ILE A 22 -16.10 -5.98 -3.92
CA ILE A 22 -14.75 -6.29 -3.39
C ILE A 22 -13.69 -5.30 -3.89
N SER A 23 -14.02 -4.35 -4.77
CA SER A 23 -13.03 -3.59 -5.55
C SER A 23 -12.55 -2.27 -4.96
N GLU A 24 -12.87 -1.92 -3.72
CA GLU A 24 -12.52 -0.58 -3.19
C GLU A 24 -11.02 -0.38 -2.84
N GLY A 25 -10.23 -1.45 -2.75
CA GLY A 25 -8.85 -1.38 -2.24
C GLY A 25 -7.74 -1.17 -3.28
N LEU A 26 -7.98 -1.41 -4.57
CA LEU A 26 -6.89 -1.53 -5.56
C LEU A 26 -6.75 -0.38 -6.56
N ALA A 27 -7.63 0.61 -6.51
CA ALA A 27 -7.76 1.63 -7.57
C ALA A 27 -6.92 2.90 -7.36
N GLN A 28 -6.16 3.04 -6.29
CA GLN A 28 -5.58 4.35 -5.94
C GLN A 28 -4.34 4.73 -6.76
N GLY A 29 -3.52 3.76 -7.21
CA GLY A 29 -2.23 4.05 -7.85
C GLY A 29 -2.27 4.45 -9.34
N LEU A 30 -3.36 4.18 -10.06
CA LEU A 30 -3.39 4.34 -11.53
C LEU A 30 -4.57 5.19 -12.04
N ARG A 31 -5.23 5.96 -11.19
CA ARG A 31 -6.46 6.69 -11.53
C ARG A 31 -6.30 7.63 -12.73
N THR A 32 -5.18 8.33 -12.80
CA THR A 32 -4.89 9.26 -13.90
C THR A 32 -4.77 8.53 -15.24
N SER A 33 -4.14 7.36 -15.26
CA SER A 33 -3.96 6.57 -16.48
C SER A 33 -5.28 5.99 -17.03
N TYR A 34 -6.34 5.90 -16.23
CA TYR A 34 -7.67 5.50 -16.69
C TYR A 34 -8.21 6.41 -17.79
N PHE A 35 -7.97 7.70 -17.65
CA PHE A 35 -8.45 8.75 -18.60
C PHE A 35 -7.48 9.02 -19.74
N MET A 36 -6.31 8.39 -19.74
CA MET A 36 -5.31 8.59 -20.79
C MET A 36 -5.52 7.55 -21.91
N ASP A 37 -5.91 8.02 -23.09
CA ASP A 37 -6.02 7.15 -24.25
C ASP A 37 -4.64 6.62 -24.68
N ASN A 38 -4.64 5.36 -25.14
CA ASN A 38 -3.44 4.65 -25.62
C ASN A 38 -2.38 4.33 -24.56
N VAL A 39 -2.65 4.52 -23.25
CA VAL A 39 -1.78 4.07 -22.18
C VAL A 39 -2.17 2.66 -21.76
N PRO A 40 -1.26 1.65 -21.94
CA PRO A 40 -1.57 0.26 -21.60
C PRO A 40 -1.94 0.02 -20.13
N ALA A 41 -1.49 0.90 -19.22
CA ALA A 41 -1.79 0.81 -17.80
C ALA A 41 -3.31 0.89 -17.51
N ARG A 42 -4.11 1.55 -18.36
CA ARG A 42 -5.58 1.60 -18.20
C ARG A 42 -6.24 0.24 -18.29
N LEU A 43 -5.65 -0.70 -19.05
CA LEU A 43 -6.14 -2.07 -19.18
C LEU A 43 -6.02 -2.88 -17.89
N LYS A 44 -5.14 -2.48 -16.97
CA LYS A 44 -5.03 -3.11 -15.65
C LYS A 44 -6.24 -2.79 -14.78
N MET A 45 -6.85 -1.62 -14.97
CA MET A 45 -8.05 -1.18 -14.24
C MET A 45 -9.33 -1.64 -14.92
N ASN A 46 -9.38 -1.53 -16.24
CA ASN A 46 -10.53 -1.94 -17.02
C ASN A 46 -10.09 -2.61 -18.33
N PRO A 47 -10.13 -3.94 -18.41
CA PRO A 47 -9.73 -4.68 -19.61
C PRO A 47 -10.58 -4.37 -20.85
N ALA A 48 -11.77 -3.78 -20.69
CA ALA A 48 -12.63 -3.40 -21.80
C ALA A 48 -12.18 -2.14 -22.54
N LEU A 49 -11.23 -1.35 -21.96
CA LEU A 49 -10.70 -0.14 -22.57
C LEU A 49 -9.62 -0.47 -23.61
N GLN A 50 -10.05 -1.07 -24.74
CA GLN A 50 -9.14 -1.47 -25.80
C GLN A 50 -8.36 -0.27 -26.35
N PRO A 51 -7.03 -0.35 -26.51
CA PRO A 51 -6.24 0.67 -27.20
C PRO A 51 -6.49 0.61 -28.72
N ALA A 52 -6.20 1.67 -29.44
CA ALA A 52 -6.38 1.69 -30.89
C ALA A 52 -5.46 0.73 -31.64
N ARG A 53 -4.32 0.33 -31.03
CA ARG A 53 -3.29 -0.53 -31.61
C ARG A 53 -2.77 -1.53 -30.59
N GLY A 54 -2.16 -2.62 -31.07
CA GLY A 54 -1.32 -3.47 -30.25
C GLY A 54 -0.14 -2.69 -29.65
N TYR A 55 0.36 -3.14 -28.51
CA TYR A 55 1.48 -2.51 -27.83
C TYR A 55 2.47 -3.55 -27.31
N PHE A 56 3.69 -3.10 -27.10
CA PHE A 56 4.72 -3.86 -26.42
C PHE A 56 5.52 -2.91 -25.51
N ASN A 57 5.56 -3.20 -24.23
CA ASN A 57 6.30 -2.44 -23.23
C ASN A 57 7.45 -3.29 -22.71
N ILE A 58 8.64 -2.68 -22.67
CA ILE A 58 9.86 -3.24 -22.08
C ILE A 58 10.10 -2.59 -20.72
N PRO A 59 10.82 -3.26 -19.80
CA PRO A 59 11.22 -2.69 -18.52
C PRO A 59 11.92 -1.34 -18.68
N ALA A 60 11.74 -0.47 -17.73
CA ALA A 60 12.34 0.87 -17.59
C ALA A 60 11.71 2.02 -18.40
N ILE A 61 10.81 1.81 -19.35
CA ILE A 61 10.27 2.93 -20.14
C ILE A 61 8.80 3.22 -19.88
N GLY A 62 8.10 2.47 -19.01
CA GLY A 62 6.68 2.77 -19.00
C GLY A 62 5.83 2.27 -17.87
N ALA A 63 6.35 1.61 -16.86
CA ALA A 63 5.42 1.10 -15.87
C ALA A 63 6.04 0.86 -14.50
N ILE A 64 6.56 1.90 -13.90
CA ILE A 64 6.77 1.95 -12.46
C ILE A 64 5.60 2.74 -11.89
N GLY A 65 4.84 2.10 -11.01
CA GLY A 65 3.79 2.72 -10.24
C GLY A 65 4.22 2.79 -8.77
N LEU A 66 4.20 3.97 -8.20
CA LEU A 66 4.38 4.18 -6.76
C LEU A 66 3.12 4.82 -6.20
N SER A 67 2.59 4.23 -5.16
CA SER A 67 1.44 4.75 -4.45
C SER A 67 1.74 4.73 -2.95
N ALA A 68 1.45 5.82 -2.28
CA ALA A 68 1.52 5.93 -0.84
C ALA A 68 0.16 6.39 -0.30
N SER A 69 -0.29 5.80 0.79
CA SER A 69 -1.50 6.19 1.47
C SER A 69 -1.32 6.09 2.99
N SER A 70 -1.96 7.00 3.70
CA SER A 70 -1.97 7.00 5.15
C SER A 70 -3.31 7.52 5.65
N ASN A 71 -3.70 7.13 6.86
CA ASN A 71 -4.90 7.67 7.49
C ASN A 71 -4.69 9.09 8.06
N LYS A 72 -3.46 9.48 8.37
CA LYS A 72 -3.16 10.76 9.06
C LYS A 72 -1.97 11.54 8.50
N LEU A 73 -1.03 10.86 7.84
CA LEU A 73 0.14 11.49 7.26
C LEU A 73 -0.19 11.97 5.84
N SER A 74 0.08 13.22 5.55
CA SER A 74 0.02 13.79 4.20
C SER A 74 1.34 13.59 3.46
N ILE A 75 1.34 13.82 2.16
CA ILE A 75 2.59 13.81 1.37
C ILE A 75 3.54 14.90 1.86
N ASP A 76 3.00 16.06 2.24
CA ASP A 76 3.81 17.17 2.78
C ASP A 76 4.50 16.75 4.08
N ASP A 77 3.82 15.99 4.96
CA ASP A 77 4.43 15.47 6.18
C ASP A 77 5.63 14.55 5.89
N PHE A 78 5.58 13.78 4.80
CA PHE A 78 6.73 12.94 4.39
C PHE A 78 7.89 13.77 3.87
N ILE A 79 7.61 14.82 3.12
CA ILE A 79 8.63 15.75 2.63
C ILE A 79 9.30 16.44 3.82
N ASP A 80 8.49 16.94 4.76
CA ASP A 80 8.97 17.62 5.97
C ASP A 80 9.83 16.68 6.84
N ILE A 81 9.47 15.38 6.96
CA ILE A 81 10.30 14.39 7.68
C ILE A 81 11.69 14.24 7.02
N ILE A 82 11.73 14.23 5.69
CA ILE A 82 12.98 14.03 4.95
C ILE A 82 13.86 15.29 4.98
N GLU A 83 13.25 16.48 4.88
CA GLU A 83 13.96 17.75 4.77
C GLU A 83 14.26 18.38 6.13
N ASN A 84 13.37 18.20 7.11
CA ASN A 84 13.41 18.90 8.41
C ASN A 84 13.06 17.97 9.58
N GLU A 85 13.76 16.86 9.73
CA GLU A 85 13.44 15.79 10.69
C GLU A 85 13.20 16.30 12.13
N ASN A 86 14.05 17.22 12.59
CA ASN A 86 13.99 17.74 13.95
C ASN A 86 12.80 18.67 14.19
N ASP A 87 12.51 19.55 13.25
CA ASP A 87 11.42 20.53 13.37
C ASP A 87 10.04 19.87 13.19
N PHE A 88 9.96 18.83 12.36
CA PHE A 88 8.74 18.13 12.08
C PHE A 88 8.18 17.39 13.31
N LEU A 89 9.00 16.59 13.99
CA LEU A 89 8.61 15.86 15.20
C LEU A 89 8.26 16.80 16.35
N ASN A 90 8.85 17.99 16.40
CA ASN A 90 8.58 19.01 17.42
C ASN A 90 7.29 19.81 17.16
N SER A 91 6.64 19.63 16.01
CA SER A 91 5.42 20.33 15.66
C SER A 91 4.21 19.80 16.46
N ASP A 92 3.65 20.62 17.35
CA ASP A 92 2.40 20.30 18.06
C ASP A 92 1.21 20.07 17.11
N LYS A 93 1.20 20.78 16.00
CA LYS A 93 0.19 20.62 14.94
C LYS A 93 0.24 19.22 14.33
N PHE A 94 1.42 18.66 14.11
CA PHE A 94 1.58 17.31 13.61
C PHE A 94 1.12 16.28 14.62
N ILE A 95 1.65 16.33 15.83
CA ILE A 95 1.31 15.37 16.91
C ILE A 95 -0.18 15.38 17.24
N SER A 96 -0.84 16.54 17.21
CA SER A 96 -2.28 16.65 17.51
C SER A 96 -3.17 15.98 16.46
N ARG A 97 -2.72 15.83 15.22
CA ARG A 97 -3.45 15.17 14.14
C ARG A 97 -3.38 13.65 14.19
N LEU A 98 -2.38 13.10 14.89
CA LEU A 98 -2.18 11.66 14.98
C LEU A 98 -3.26 10.99 15.81
N ASP A 99 -3.70 9.82 15.33
CA ASP A 99 -4.58 8.91 16.06
C ASP A 99 -3.75 7.92 16.90
N ASN A 100 -4.44 7.19 17.77
CA ASN A 100 -3.79 6.12 18.54
C ASN A 100 -3.12 5.07 17.65
N LYS A 101 -3.65 4.85 16.45
CA LYS A 101 -3.09 3.96 15.42
C LYS A 101 -2.97 4.73 14.09
N ASN A 102 -1.75 4.94 13.64
CA ASN A 102 -1.46 5.61 12.37
C ASN A 102 -0.94 4.56 11.40
N THR A 103 -1.61 4.44 10.27
CA THR A 103 -1.28 3.45 9.23
C THR A 103 -0.68 4.14 8.02
N MET A 104 0.33 3.51 7.46
CA MET A 104 0.96 3.91 6.22
C MET A 104 1.07 2.70 5.30
N ASN A 105 0.70 2.87 4.05
CA ASN A 105 0.84 1.84 3.04
C ASN A 105 1.61 2.42 1.84
N ILE A 106 2.58 1.67 1.38
CA ILE A 106 3.35 1.96 0.17
C ILE A 106 3.16 0.78 -0.78
N ASP A 107 2.77 1.06 -2.00
CA ASP A 107 2.57 0.06 -3.06
C ASP A 107 3.50 0.43 -4.22
N LEU A 108 4.47 -0.43 -4.50
CA LEU A 108 5.38 -0.31 -5.62
C LEU A 108 5.04 -1.39 -6.64
N THR A 109 4.78 -0.98 -7.86
CA THR A 109 4.49 -1.89 -8.98
C THR A 109 5.49 -1.63 -10.10
N VAL A 110 6.08 -2.69 -10.64
CA VAL A 110 6.99 -2.63 -11.79
C VAL A 110 6.52 -3.60 -12.85
N ASP A 111 6.20 -3.10 -14.04
CA ASP A 111 5.95 -3.97 -15.20
C ASP A 111 7.27 -4.37 -15.84
N ILE A 112 7.54 -5.66 -15.84
CA ILE A 112 8.74 -6.23 -16.46
C ILE A 112 8.53 -6.38 -17.96
N ILE A 113 7.43 -7.00 -18.36
CA ILE A 113 7.02 -7.14 -19.75
C ILE A 113 5.50 -7.02 -19.82
N SER A 114 5.02 -6.25 -20.79
CA SER A 114 3.58 -6.18 -21.06
C SER A 114 3.37 -6.00 -22.56
N PHE A 115 2.49 -6.80 -23.12
CA PHE A 115 2.10 -6.67 -24.52
C PHE A 115 0.61 -6.95 -24.71
N GLY A 116 0.07 -6.37 -25.77
CA GLY A 116 -1.29 -6.60 -26.19
C GLY A 116 -1.43 -6.58 -27.69
N PHE A 117 -2.29 -7.45 -28.20
CA PHE A 117 -2.53 -7.61 -29.65
C PHE A 117 -3.97 -7.92 -29.95
N TYR A 118 -4.38 -7.56 -31.15
CA TYR A 118 -5.68 -7.90 -31.69
C TYR A 118 -5.66 -9.28 -32.36
N SER A 119 -6.70 -10.08 -32.10
CA SER A 119 -7.01 -11.29 -32.86
C SER A 119 -8.50 -11.22 -33.27
N GLY A 120 -8.74 -10.92 -34.54
CA GLY A 120 -10.08 -10.57 -35.01
C GLY A 120 -10.62 -9.33 -34.32
N LYS A 121 -11.82 -9.45 -33.70
CA LYS A 121 -12.43 -8.37 -32.90
C LYS A 121 -12.00 -8.40 -31.42
N GLY A 122 -11.24 -9.41 -31.01
CA GLY A 122 -10.79 -9.56 -29.63
C GLY A 122 -9.42 -8.93 -29.42
N PHE A 123 -9.20 -8.37 -28.24
CA PHE A 123 -7.93 -7.85 -27.80
C PHE A 123 -7.38 -8.67 -26.62
N TRP A 124 -6.21 -9.19 -26.78
CA TRP A 124 -5.48 -10.00 -25.79
C TRP A 124 -4.41 -9.18 -25.12
N THR A 125 -4.22 -9.38 -23.84
CA THR A 125 -3.13 -8.76 -23.08
C THR A 125 -2.42 -9.80 -22.23
N VAL A 126 -1.10 -9.70 -22.19
CA VAL A 126 -0.24 -10.48 -21.31
C VAL A 126 0.68 -9.50 -20.59
N ASN A 127 0.84 -9.67 -19.30
CA ASN A 127 1.82 -8.91 -18.54
C ASN A 127 2.49 -9.78 -17.50
N LEU A 128 3.74 -9.48 -17.28
CA LEU A 128 4.59 -9.94 -16.18
C LEU A 128 5.07 -8.72 -15.43
N GLY A 129 4.88 -8.70 -14.13
CA GLY A 129 5.32 -7.60 -13.28
C GLY A 129 5.71 -8.09 -11.89
N ALA A 130 6.37 -7.23 -11.15
CA ALA A 130 6.64 -7.40 -9.73
C ALA A 130 5.87 -6.35 -8.95
N ARG A 131 5.44 -6.70 -7.77
CA ARG A 131 4.74 -5.81 -6.85
C ARG A 131 5.29 -5.98 -5.44
N SER A 132 5.48 -4.86 -4.77
CA SER A 132 5.80 -4.84 -3.34
C SER A 132 4.77 -4.00 -2.62
N ILE A 133 4.23 -4.53 -1.55
CA ILE A 133 3.29 -3.84 -0.66
C ILE A 133 3.94 -3.77 0.70
N ILE A 134 4.10 -2.56 1.22
CA ILE A 134 4.64 -2.31 2.55
C ILE A 134 3.56 -1.61 3.34
N SER A 135 3.20 -2.17 4.49
CA SER A 135 2.22 -1.60 5.41
C SER A 135 2.85 -1.43 6.79
N ALA A 136 2.78 -0.24 7.33
CA ALA A 136 3.25 0.05 8.69
C ALA A 136 2.10 0.58 9.53
N SER A 137 2.08 0.18 10.80
CA SER A 137 1.17 0.71 11.81
C SER A 137 1.98 1.19 12.99
N ILE A 138 1.89 2.50 13.26
CA ILE A 138 2.69 3.17 14.27
C ILE A 138 1.76 3.90 15.23
N PRO A 139 1.78 3.61 16.54
CA PRO A 139 0.97 4.32 17.52
C PRO A 139 1.48 5.74 17.75
N LYS A 140 0.56 6.66 18.08
CA LYS A 140 0.90 8.06 18.41
C LYS A 140 2.00 8.17 19.45
N LYS A 141 1.96 7.31 20.47
CA LYS A 141 2.97 7.27 21.54
C LYS A 141 4.40 7.05 21.02
N MET A 142 4.58 6.40 19.87
CA MET A 142 5.90 6.25 19.25
C MET A 142 6.43 7.59 18.74
N PHE A 143 5.57 8.40 18.12
CA PHE A 143 5.93 9.75 17.67
C PHE A 143 6.20 10.69 18.86
N GLU A 144 5.38 10.61 19.90
CA GLU A 144 5.61 11.35 21.13
C GLU A 144 6.94 10.97 21.78
N PHE A 145 7.26 9.67 21.84
CA PHE A 145 8.55 9.19 22.33
C PHE A 145 9.72 9.66 21.47
N ALA A 146 9.61 9.58 20.14
CA ALA A 146 10.64 10.05 19.22
C ALA A 146 10.89 11.55 19.35
N ARG A 147 9.82 12.33 19.56
CA ARG A 147 9.93 13.77 19.85
C ARG A 147 10.81 14.03 21.08
N TYR A 148 10.57 13.31 22.18
CA TYR A 148 11.38 13.47 23.39
C TYR A 148 12.80 12.97 23.22
N ALA A 149 13.02 11.90 22.44
CA ALA A 149 14.36 11.39 22.18
C ALA A 149 15.23 12.35 21.35
N ASN A 150 14.58 13.27 20.61
CA ASN A 150 15.24 14.26 19.77
C ASN A 150 15.43 15.64 20.42
N ILE A 151 14.88 15.84 21.62
CA ILE A 151 15.12 17.08 22.40
C ILE A 151 16.52 17.00 23.03
N ASP A 152 17.23 18.11 23.00
CA ASP A 152 18.56 18.26 23.63
C ASP A 152 18.57 17.73 25.07
N PRO A 153 19.45 16.78 25.40
CA PRO A 153 19.54 16.22 26.75
C PRO A 153 19.61 17.25 27.87
N ASP A 154 20.17 18.43 27.61
CA ASP A 154 20.30 19.50 28.58
C ASP A 154 18.99 20.25 28.87
N SER A 155 17.95 20.04 28.07
CA SER A 155 16.62 20.64 28.27
C SER A 155 15.65 19.73 29.05
N PHE A 156 16.07 18.54 29.49
CA PHE A 156 15.26 17.63 30.29
C PHE A 156 15.23 18.06 31.76
N GLU A 157 14.47 19.07 32.10
CA GLU A 157 14.08 19.31 33.47
C GLU A 157 12.96 18.32 33.85
N GLU A 158 13.26 17.40 34.76
CA GLU A 158 12.33 16.53 35.51
C GLU A 158 11.40 15.64 34.68
N LEU A 159 11.89 14.61 34.04
CA LEU A 159 10.99 13.62 33.41
C LEU A 159 11.20 12.21 33.98
N ASN A 160 10.43 11.88 35.03
CA ASN A 160 10.08 10.51 35.37
C ASN A 160 8.94 10.05 34.46
N THR A 161 9.20 9.92 33.16
CA THR A 161 8.15 9.58 32.22
C THR A 161 8.32 8.14 31.76
N GLN A 162 7.24 7.38 31.91
CA GLN A 162 7.15 6.00 31.44
C GLN A 162 6.41 5.97 30.10
N TYR A 163 7.05 5.43 29.10
CA TYR A 163 6.43 5.19 27.79
C TYR A 163 6.10 3.70 27.68
N ASP A 164 4.83 3.42 27.51
CA ASP A 164 4.30 2.10 27.15
C ASP A 164 3.75 2.18 25.72
N ILE A 165 4.58 1.84 24.76
CA ILE A 165 4.28 1.88 23.33
C ILE A 165 3.91 0.47 22.91
N ARG A 166 2.74 0.29 22.31
CA ARG A 166 2.21 -1.03 21.94
C ARG A 166 1.77 -1.04 20.49
N ASP A 167 1.75 -2.25 19.94
CA ASP A 167 1.16 -2.53 18.64
C ASP A 167 1.82 -1.77 17.47
N ILE A 168 3.16 -1.83 17.40
CA ILE A 168 3.88 -1.44 16.20
C ILE A 168 3.92 -2.64 15.27
N GLU A 169 3.42 -2.47 14.05
CA GLU A 169 3.34 -3.54 13.05
C GLU A 169 3.99 -3.06 11.75
N LEU A 170 4.81 -3.91 11.15
CA LEU A 170 5.37 -3.74 9.82
C LEU A 170 5.12 -5.02 9.04
N HIS A 171 4.48 -4.89 7.92
CA HIS A 171 4.18 -5.97 6.99
C HIS A 171 4.71 -5.60 5.61
N ALA A 172 5.45 -6.50 4.98
CA ALA A 172 5.96 -6.29 3.63
C ALA A 172 5.82 -7.58 2.82
N ASP A 173 5.16 -7.46 1.66
CA ASP A 173 5.00 -8.53 0.68
C ASP A 173 5.70 -8.17 -0.61
N ILE A 174 6.36 -9.15 -1.21
CA ILE A 174 6.91 -9.07 -2.55
C ILE A 174 6.41 -10.27 -3.35
N PHE A 175 5.82 -9.99 -4.51
CA PHE A 175 5.31 -11.05 -5.37
C PHE A 175 5.41 -10.67 -6.85
N THR A 176 5.43 -11.68 -7.68
CA THR A 176 5.32 -11.56 -9.14
C THR A 176 3.85 -11.71 -9.56
N GLU A 177 3.41 -10.84 -10.44
CA GLU A 177 2.09 -10.88 -11.06
C GLU A 177 2.22 -11.29 -12.54
N ILE A 178 1.57 -12.39 -12.91
CA ILE A 178 1.39 -12.81 -14.30
C ILE A 178 -0.08 -12.59 -14.64
N GLY A 179 -0.37 -11.71 -15.56
CA GLY A 179 -1.73 -11.35 -15.93
C GLY A 179 -2.07 -11.70 -17.38
N PHE A 180 -3.27 -12.26 -17.58
CA PHE A 180 -3.85 -12.52 -18.89
C PHE A 180 -5.18 -11.81 -18.99
N GLY A 181 -5.35 -10.98 -20.00
CA GLY A 181 -6.58 -10.24 -20.22
C GLY A 181 -7.14 -10.52 -21.62
N TYR A 182 -8.45 -10.49 -21.72
CA TYR A 182 -9.17 -10.56 -22.97
C TYR A 182 -10.35 -9.59 -22.95
N SER A 183 -10.54 -8.90 -24.06
CA SER A 183 -11.70 -8.05 -24.26
C SER A 183 -12.24 -8.13 -25.68
N ARG A 184 -13.54 -7.88 -25.84
CA ARG A 184 -14.21 -7.92 -27.13
C ARG A 184 -15.39 -6.96 -27.20
N PRO A 185 -15.55 -6.19 -28.28
CA PRO A 185 -16.78 -5.47 -28.54
C PRO A 185 -17.94 -6.44 -28.78
N VAL A 186 -19.03 -6.26 -28.04
CA VAL A 186 -20.28 -7.03 -28.17
C VAL A 186 -21.25 -6.26 -29.06
N THR A 187 -21.30 -4.94 -28.88
CA THR A 187 -22.05 -4.02 -29.73
C THR A 187 -21.15 -2.89 -30.20
N LYS A 188 -21.68 -1.91 -30.93
CA LYS A 188 -20.91 -0.73 -31.33
C LYS A 188 -20.46 0.11 -30.13
N ASP A 189 -21.26 0.11 -29.05
CA ASP A 189 -21.07 0.97 -27.89
C ASP A 189 -20.68 0.17 -26.62
N LEU A 190 -20.66 -1.17 -26.69
CA LEU A 190 -20.36 -2.02 -25.54
C LEU A 190 -19.21 -2.96 -25.83
N THR A 191 -18.13 -2.79 -25.08
CA THR A 191 -17.00 -3.73 -25.00
C THR A 191 -17.00 -4.43 -23.65
N VAL A 192 -16.83 -5.74 -23.65
CA VAL A 192 -16.72 -6.55 -22.43
C VAL A 192 -15.31 -7.11 -22.36
N GLY A 193 -14.73 -7.08 -21.18
CA GLY A 193 -13.39 -7.59 -20.92
C GLY A 193 -13.24 -8.21 -19.54
N GLY A 194 -12.31 -9.14 -19.43
CA GLY A 194 -11.93 -9.78 -18.18
C GLY A 194 -10.41 -9.99 -18.10
N ARG A 195 -9.91 -10.11 -16.89
CA ARG A 195 -8.49 -10.37 -16.63
C ARG A 195 -8.35 -11.39 -15.51
N VAL A 196 -7.45 -12.33 -15.70
CA VAL A 196 -7.02 -13.30 -14.70
C VAL A 196 -5.59 -12.99 -14.32
N LYS A 197 -5.27 -13.06 -13.04
CA LYS A 197 -3.95 -12.82 -12.50
C LYS A 197 -3.51 -14.04 -11.69
N VAL A 198 -2.27 -14.45 -11.89
CA VAL A 198 -1.58 -15.41 -11.06
C VAL A 198 -0.53 -14.66 -10.26
N LEU A 199 -0.58 -14.79 -8.94
CA LEU A 199 0.37 -14.18 -8.03
C LEU A 199 1.31 -15.26 -7.51
N VAL A 200 2.61 -15.01 -7.62
CA VAL A 200 3.65 -15.89 -7.10
C VAL A 200 4.43 -15.11 -6.05
N GLY A 201 4.30 -15.52 -4.79
CA GLY A 201 5.04 -14.92 -3.68
C GLY A 201 6.54 -15.11 -3.87
N LEU A 202 7.31 -14.05 -3.65
CA LEU A 202 8.77 -14.05 -3.65
C LEU A 202 9.33 -13.90 -2.23
N GLY A 203 8.59 -13.22 -1.36
CA GLY A 203 8.99 -13.02 0.02
C GLY A 203 7.92 -12.28 0.81
N ASN A 204 7.91 -12.57 2.11
CA ASN A 204 7.06 -11.92 3.09
C ASN A 204 7.90 -11.56 4.32
N LEU A 205 7.62 -10.43 4.90
CA LEU A 205 8.18 -9.97 6.17
C LEU A 205 7.04 -9.49 7.06
N ASP A 206 6.87 -10.13 8.20
CA ASP A 206 5.97 -9.71 9.27
C ASP A 206 6.78 -9.38 10.52
N ALA A 207 6.80 -8.12 10.91
CA ALA A 207 7.41 -7.68 12.16
C ALA A 207 6.35 -7.04 13.05
N LYS A 208 6.21 -7.57 14.24
CA LYS A 208 5.31 -7.04 15.25
C LYS A 208 6.07 -6.81 16.55
N ILE A 209 5.98 -5.58 17.05
CA ILE A 209 6.46 -5.20 18.38
C ILE A 209 5.23 -5.04 19.26
N ASP A 210 4.99 -6.02 20.12
CA ASP A 210 3.84 -6.02 21.03
C ASP A 210 3.95 -4.91 22.06
N GLN A 211 5.16 -4.63 22.55
CA GLN A 211 5.39 -3.63 23.57
C GLN A 211 6.85 -3.14 23.57
N ILE A 212 7.01 -1.83 23.63
CA ILE A 212 8.24 -1.16 24.03
C ILE A 212 7.94 -0.42 25.34
N TYR A 213 8.61 -0.81 26.38
CA TYR A 213 8.53 -0.11 27.66
C TYR A 213 9.84 0.67 27.86
N ALA A 214 9.75 1.98 27.83
CA ALA A 214 10.88 2.86 28.09
C ALA A 214 10.62 3.65 29.37
N ASN A 215 11.57 3.57 30.30
CA ASN A 215 11.57 4.38 31.52
C ASN A 215 12.75 5.35 31.43
N VAL A 216 12.43 6.63 31.38
CA VAL A 216 13.41 7.73 31.39
C VAL A 216 13.45 8.26 32.82
N ASN A 217 14.56 8.03 33.51
CA ASN A 217 14.76 8.46 34.88
C ASN A 217 15.84 9.54 34.94
N THR A 218 15.47 10.72 35.35
CA THR A 218 16.39 11.88 35.53
C THR A 218 16.72 12.15 37.00
N SER A 219 16.54 11.15 37.87
CA SER A 219 16.94 11.31 39.27
C SER A 219 18.43 11.05 39.42
N ASP A 220 19.22 12.05 39.35
CA ASP A 220 20.38 12.43 40.12
C ASP A 220 21.29 13.40 39.37
N ILE A 221 21.79 14.36 40.09
CA ILE A 221 22.63 15.55 39.83
C ILE A 221 23.95 15.26 39.08
N SER A 222 24.15 14.10 38.52
CA SER A 222 25.35 13.77 37.73
C SER A 222 24.97 13.12 36.40
N SER A 223 24.86 13.93 35.37
CA SER A 223 25.24 13.69 33.94
C SER A 223 24.97 12.36 33.26
N TYR A 224 24.24 11.42 33.81
CA TYR A 224 23.94 10.15 33.15
C TYR A 224 22.45 9.83 33.18
N GLN A 225 21.81 10.07 32.04
CA GLN A 225 20.45 9.56 31.79
C GLN A 225 20.52 8.04 31.66
N SER A 226 19.81 7.30 32.52
CA SER A 226 19.68 5.86 32.37
C SER A 226 18.37 5.53 31.71
N TRP A 227 18.43 4.99 30.50
CA TRP A 227 17.29 4.48 29.76
C TRP A 227 17.17 2.98 29.99
N LYS A 228 16.03 2.53 30.51
CA LYS A 228 15.70 1.11 30.54
C LYS A 228 14.64 0.85 29.49
N VAL A 229 15.04 0.20 28.40
CA VAL A 229 14.13 -0.20 27.33
C VAL A 229 13.93 -1.72 27.39
N LYS A 230 12.69 -2.15 27.48
CA LYS A 230 12.30 -3.56 27.33
C LYS A 230 11.43 -3.67 26.09
N THR A 231 11.81 -4.54 25.18
CA THR A 231 11.06 -4.78 23.94
C THR A 231 10.61 -6.24 23.89
N LYS A 232 9.37 -6.44 23.51
CA LYS A 232 8.81 -7.75 23.19
C LYS A 232 8.23 -7.68 21.79
N GLY A 233 8.65 -8.57 20.91
CA GLY A 233 8.18 -8.57 19.53
C GLY A 233 8.38 -9.94 18.86
N ARG A 234 7.83 -10.06 17.65
CA ARG A 234 7.94 -11.21 16.76
C ARG A 234 8.41 -10.74 15.39
N LEU A 235 9.24 -11.55 14.77
CA LEU A 235 9.67 -11.36 13.38
C LEU A 235 9.47 -12.71 12.66
N GLU A 236 8.67 -12.67 11.60
CA GLU A 236 8.42 -13.82 10.74
C GLU A 236 8.80 -13.45 9.30
N THR A 237 9.51 -14.33 8.63
CA THR A 237 9.89 -14.18 7.23
C THR A 237 9.66 -15.48 6.49
N SER A 238 9.20 -15.39 5.24
CA SER A 238 9.11 -16.51 4.31
C SER A 238 9.62 -16.11 2.93
N MET A 239 10.23 -17.03 2.24
CA MET A 239 10.68 -16.90 0.85
C MET A 239 10.14 -18.06 0.04
#